data_c1507ed6308e95de672352a4c370433a
#
_entry.id   c1507ed6308e95de672352a4c370433a
#
_cell.length_a   1.000
_cell.length_b   1.000
_cell.length_c   1.000
_cell.angle_alpha   90.00
_cell.angle_beta   90.00
_cell.angle_gamma   90.00
#
_symmetry.space_group_name_H-M   'P 1'
#
loop_
_entity.id
_entity.type
_entity.pdbx_description
1 polymer ?
#
loop_
_entity_poly.entity_id
_entity_poly.type
_entity_poly.pdbx_seq_one_letter_code
_entity_poly.pdbx_strand_id
1 'polypeptide(L)'
;MSSDDTTPDETAPEHSPEPTPATSRRGFLKASGLGLAGLVVGGAAGAAAGAAIGHSIGYSEGQDDLGALTPRQVAGFEHIVVLMGENRSFDNMLGWLYTAETLPQGAKFDGLAFGDYSNKSPDGRTVKAHVYEGPTDVVMGKPNPDPGEEYPHVNTQLFGTVDPASNAELFAEQMHYPYNAPRDASKPTMDGFVKDYHINFERLHKGKEPTNEEGDQIMGGFSPEMLPVLSTLAREFAVFDHWYAGVPSQTYCNRSFFHASTSHGHVTNKGAGGYSKWLDAQPTPTVFNRLEEAGLTWRVYFDELQLISLTGMIHAPVLEKYWATERFAYMSQYYKDAREGTLPDYAFIEPRMVYNHNDFHPPFGALRESVIDGEVVVDSAVSDVRAGEALVHDVYNAIKHSATDKGSNALNTLLLITFDEHGGTYDHVAPPSATPPHPNTQPGEMGFTFDRLGLRVPAIAVSAYTRAGTIINDEMHHGSVISTLSRQHGLKPLNQ
;
A
#
# COMPACT_ATOMS: atom_id res chain seq x y z
N MET A 1 -72.69 54.55 18.99
CA MET A 1 -72.15 55.50 18.03
C MET A 1 -70.73 55.00 17.75
N SER A 2 -70.57 54.19 16.69
CA SER A 2 -70.14 54.56 15.33
C SER A 2 -68.71 55.06 15.42
N SER A 3 -67.73 54.54 14.78
CA SER A 3 -67.65 53.98 13.45
C SER A 3 -66.31 53.31 13.26
N ASP A 4 -66.29 52.25 12.48
CA ASP A 4 -65.26 51.77 11.50
C ASP A 4 -64.06 52.65 11.23
N ASP A 5 -62.92 52.06 11.19
CA ASP A 5 -62.18 52.11 9.93
C ASP A 5 -61.10 50.99 9.79
N THR A 6 -60.94 50.61 8.59
CA THR A 6 -60.32 49.46 8.00
C THR A 6 -58.79 49.55 7.91
N THR A 7 -58.20 48.35 7.94
CA THR A 7 -56.80 48.01 7.55
C THR A 7 -56.40 48.51 6.19
N PRO A 8 -55.07 48.58 5.91
CA PRO A 8 -54.52 47.62 4.97
C PRO A 8 -53.22 46.95 5.40
N ASP A 9 -53.23 45.70 5.11
CA ASP A 9 -52.21 44.74 4.70
C ASP A 9 -50.85 45.31 4.29
N GLU A 10 -49.80 45.01 5.10
CA GLU A 10 -48.42 45.10 4.71
C GLU A 10 -47.78 43.70 4.68
N THR A 11 -47.69 43.19 3.46
CA THR A 11 -46.95 41.94 3.15
C THR A 11 -45.50 42.08 3.53
N ALA A 12 -45.05 41.26 4.49
CA ALA A 12 -43.63 41.04 4.78
C ALA A 12 -42.94 40.33 3.61
N PRO A 13 -41.70 40.68 3.29
CA PRO A 13 -40.96 39.98 2.27
C PRO A 13 -40.56 38.59 2.70
N GLU A 14 -40.81 37.60 1.85
CA GLU A 14 -40.30 36.24 1.97
C GLU A 14 -38.77 36.25 2.10
N HIS A 15 -38.26 35.87 3.25
CA HIS A 15 -36.87 35.51 3.40
C HIS A 15 -36.60 34.18 2.66
N SER A 16 -35.99 34.24 1.51
CA SER A 16 -35.33 33.11 0.91
C SER A 16 -34.22 32.63 1.86
N PRO A 17 -34.11 31.33 2.15
CA PRO A 17 -33.02 30.85 2.98
C PRO A 17 -31.70 31.05 2.25
N GLU A 18 -30.75 31.74 2.89
CA GLU A 18 -29.37 31.79 2.43
C GLU A 18 -28.84 30.36 2.26
N PRO A 19 -28.07 30.05 1.21
CA PRO A 19 -27.46 28.75 1.05
C PRO A 19 -26.46 28.54 2.20
N THR A 20 -26.68 27.50 2.99
CA THR A 20 -25.73 26.99 3.97
C THR A 20 -24.36 26.80 3.25
N PRO A 21 -23.25 27.32 3.78
CA PRO A 21 -21.95 27.13 3.14
C PRO A 21 -21.69 25.62 3.06
N ALA A 22 -21.49 25.12 1.85
CA ALA A 22 -21.07 23.75 1.59
C ALA A 22 -19.78 23.52 2.38
N THR A 23 -19.85 22.64 3.37
CA THR A 23 -18.67 22.20 4.14
C THR A 23 -17.68 21.65 3.11
N SER A 24 -16.51 22.27 2.98
CA SER A 24 -15.52 21.77 2.02
C SER A 24 -15.15 20.33 2.40
N ARG A 25 -14.95 19.45 1.41
CA ARG A 25 -14.50 18.07 1.65
C ARG A 25 -13.26 18.03 2.58
N ARG A 26 -12.42 19.06 2.51
CA ARG A 26 -11.27 19.25 3.38
C ARG A 26 -11.68 19.52 4.84
N GLY A 27 -12.75 20.28 5.06
CA GLY A 27 -13.32 20.47 6.40
C GLY A 27 -13.92 19.17 6.95
N PHE A 28 -14.57 18.38 6.09
CA PHE A 28 -15.08 17.05 6.44
C PHE A 28 -13.93 16.10 6.79
N LEU A 29 -12.86 16.03 5.98
CA LEU A 29 -11.69 15.20 6.24
C LEU A 29 -10.94 15.62 7.51
N LYS A 30 -10.83 16.93 7.79
CA LYS A 30 -10.26 17.42 9.05
C LYS A 30 -11.11 17.03 10.25
N ALA A 31 -12.43 17.05 10.12
CA ALA A 31 -13.36 16.61 11.16
C ALA A 31 -13.38 15.08 11.31
N SER A 32 -13.28 14.35 10.19
CA SER A 32 -13.24 12.87 10.16
C SER A 32 -11.88 12.30 10.63
N GLY A 33 -10.81 13.09 10.58
CA GLY A 33 -9.52 12.73 11.18
C GLY A 33 -9.60 12.44 12.69
N LEU A 34 -10.64 12.92 13.35
CA LEU A 34 -11.00 12.54 14.73
C LEU A 34 -11.69 11.16 14.81
N GLY A 35 -12.31 10.69 13.73
CA GLY A 35 -12.99 9.38 13.65
C GLY A 35 -12.03 8.22 13.31
N LEU A 36 -11.03 8.44 12.46
CA LEU A 36 -10.01 7.44 12.11
C LEU A 36 -8.99 7.24 13.25
N ALA A 37 -8.81 8.23 14.13
CA ALA A 37 -7.92 8.12 15.28
C ALA A 37 -8.48 7.23 16.41
N GLY A 38 -9.74 6.81 16.34
CA GLY A 38 -10.39 5.93 17.33
C GLY A 38 -10.08 4.45 17.16
N LEU A 39 -9.35 4.05 16.12
CA LEU A 39 -9.14 2.66 15.69
C LEU A 39 -7.93 1.94 16.29
N VAL A 40 -7.10 2.60 17.11
CA VAL A 40 -5.82 2.02 17.56
C VAL A 40 -5.80 1.58 19.03
N VAL A 41 -6.87 1.74 19.82
CA VAL A 41 -6.82 1.32 21.24
C VAL A 41 -8.06 0.55 21.64
N GLY A 42 -7.93 -0.74 21.84
CA GLY A 42 -8.93 -1.50 22.59
C GLY A 42 -8.98 -2.97 22.25
N GLY A 43 -8.20 -3.76 22.96
CA GLY A 43 -8.01 -5.19 22.75
C GLY A 43 -9.13 -6.09 23.28
N ALA A 44 -9.00 -7.29 22.84
CA ALA A 44 -9.34 -8.59 23.40
C ALA A 44 -10.80 -9.08 23.33
N ALA A 45 -10.86 -10.26 22.72
CA ALA A 45 -11.75 -11.40 22.90
C ALA A 45 -12.99 -11.51 22.00
N GLY A 46 -12.99 -12.56 21.21
CA GLY A 46 -14.19 -13.17 20.65
C GLY A 46 -14.03 -13.77 19.27
N ALA A 47 -13.61 -15.04 19.21
CA ALA A 47 -13.68 -15.83 18.00
C ALA A 47 -15.13 -16.14 17.64
N ALA A 48 -15.56 -15.79 16.44
CA ALA A 48 -16.69 -16.41 15.79
C ALA A 48 -16.59 -16.24 14.26
N ALA A 49 -16.83 -17.33 13.56
CA ALA A 49 -16.72 -17.51 12.15
C ALA A 49 -17.43 -16.42 11.32
N GLY A 50 -16.66 -15.66 10.55
CA GLY A 50 -17.18 -14.78 9.51
C GLY A 50 -17.25 -15.52 8.19
N ALA A 51 -18.45 -15.79 7.72
CA ALA A 51 -18.67 -16.25 6.36
C ALA A 51 -18.23 -15.14 5.39
N ALA A 52 -17.28 -15.44 4.52
CA ALA A 52 -16.91 -14.58 3.41
C ALA A 52 -18.12 -14.44 2.48
N ILE A 53 -18.82 -13.32 2.56
CA ILE A 53 -19.75 -12.91 1.51
C ILE A 53 -18.90 -12.17 0.48
N GLY A 54 -18.28 -12.96 -0.40
CA GLY A 54 -17.74 -12.43 -1.63
C GLY A 54 -18.91 -11.96 -2.51
N HIS A 55 -19.08 -10.66 -2.65
CA HIS A 55 -19.76 -10.15 -3.81
C HIS A 55 -18.82 -10.37 -5.00
N SER A 56 -18.89 -11.58 -5.57
CA SER A 56 -18.49 -11.78 -6.95
C SER A 56 -19.45 -10.93 -7.77
N ILE A 57 -19.02 -9.74 -8.19
CA ILE A 57 -19.60 -9.12 -9.38
C ILE A 57 -19.42 -10.20 -10.44
N GLY A 58 -20.53 -10.88 -10.77
CA GLY A 58 -20.52 -12.01 -11.68
C GLY A 58 -19.95 -11.55 -13.02
N TYR A 59 -18.67 -11.83 -13.22
CA TYR A 59 -18.17 -12.02 -14.54
C TYR A 59 -18.90 -13.26 -15.06
N SER A 60 -19.99 -13.04 -15.83
CA SER A 60 -20.40 -14.07 -16.75
C SER A 60 -19.15 -14.39 -17.55
N GLU A 61 -18.68 -15.63 -17.48
CA GLU A 61 -17.76 -16.19 -18.46
C GLU A 61 -18.40 -15.99 -19.83
N GLY A 62 -18.25 -14.76 -20.36
CA GLY A 62 -18.44 -14.46 -21.77
C GLY A 62 -17.29 -15.20 -22.44
N GLN A 63 -17.66 -16.17 -23.28
CA GLN A 63 -16.77 -16.94 -24.11
C GLN A 63 -15.56 -16.11 -24.52
N ASP A 64 -14.37 -16.74 -24.48
CA ASP A 64 -13.09 -16.28 -24.99
C ASP A 64 -13.14 -15.91 -26.49
N ASP A 65 -13.94 -14.94 -26.85
CA ASP A 65 -13.75 -14.15 -28.05
C ASP A 65 -12.66 -13.10 -27.77
N LEU A 66 -11.45 -13.59 -27.46
CA LEU A 66 -10.25 -12.88 -27.82
C LEU A 66 -10.25 -12.82 -29.34
N GLY A 67 -11.15 -12.02 -29.92
CA GLY A 67 -11.10 -11.63 -31.30
C GLY A 67 -9.67 -11.21 -31.55
N ALA A 68 -8.95 -11.93 -32.41
CA ALA A 68 -7.51 -11.89 -32.49
C ALA A 68 -7.05 -10.45 -32.57
N LEU A 69 -6.55 -9.90 -31.44
CA LEU A 69 -5.90 -8.59 -31.43
C LEU A 69 -4.80 -8.62 -32.46
N THR A 70 -4.79 -7.64 -33.36
CA THR A 70 -3.73 -7.56 -34.39
C THR A 70 -2.39 -7.37 -33.69
N PRO A 71 -1.39 -8.24 -33.95
CA PRO A 71 -0.06 -8.09 -33.37
C PRO A 71 0.48 -6.69 -33.64
N ARG A 72 1.02 -6.05 -32.62
CA ARG A 72 1.61 -4.71 -32.76
C ARG A 72 2.89 -4.76 -33.57
N GLN A 73 3.05 -3.80 -34.48
CA GLN A 73 4.26 -3.66 -35.29
C GLN A 73 5.45 -3.14 -34.46
N VAL A 74 5.16 -2.37 -33.40
CA VAL A 74 6.15 -1.85 -32.45
C VAL A 74 5.84 -2.42 -31.07
N ALA A 75 6.80 -3.12 -30.50
CA ALA A 75 6.70 -3.66 -29.15
C ALA A 75 6.69 -2.52 -28.10
N GLY A 76 5.95 -2.69 -27.03
CA GLY A 76 5.89 -1.75 -25.92
C GLY A 76 4.46 -1.49 -25.43
N PHE A 77 4.35 -0.77 -24.34
CA PHE A 77 3.09 -0.41 -23.71
C PHE A 77 2.83 1.10 -23.82
N GLU A 78 1.58 1.47 -23.82
CA GLU A 78 1.07 2.85 -23.87
C GLU A 78 0.33 3.21 -22.59
N HIS A 79 -0.19 2.19 -21.90
CA HIS A 79 -0.92 2.32 -20.65
C HIS A 79 -0.17 1.62 -19.54
N ILE A 80 -0.05 2.30 -18.39
CA ILE A 80 0.52 1.72 -17.16
C ILE A 80 -0.58 1.66 -16.12
N VAL A 81 -0.85 0.46 -15.61
CA VAL A 81 -1.72 0.21 -14.47
C VAL A 81 -0.86 -0.23 -13.30
N VAL A 82 -0.94 0.45 -12.18
CA VAL A 82 -0.27 0.07 -10.93
C VAL A 82 -1.31 -0.39 -9.93
N LEU A 83 -1.15 -1.59 -9.40
CA LEU A 83 -1.86 -2.07 -8.22
C LEU A 83 -0.88 -2.12 -7.06
N MET A 84 -1.15 -1.36 -5.99
CA MET A 84 -0.28 -1.27 -4.82
C MET A 84 -0.95 -1.88 -3.60
N GLY A 85 -0.46 -3.06 -3.17
CA GLY A 85 -0.81 -3.69 -1.91
C GLY A 85 -0.14 -3.01 -0.71
N GLU A 86 -0.36 -3.55 0.49
CA GLU A 86 0.12 -3.01 1.76
C GLU A 86 0.92 -4.01 2.58
N ASN A 87 1.95 -3.48 3.24
CA ASN A 87 2.59 -4.04 4.43
C ASN A 87 3.17 -5.46 4.26
N ARG A 88 3.87 -5.74 3.16
CA ARG A 88 4.54 -7.03 2.94
C ARG A 88 5.94 -6.86 2.34
N SER A 89 6.93 -7.52 2.95
CA SER A 89 8.27 -7.62 2.37
C SER A 89 8.30 -8.56 1.18
N PHE A 90 9.36 -8.43 0.38
CA PHE A 90 9.63 -9.37 -0.71
C PHE A 90 9.78 -10.80 -0.20
N ASP A 91 10.55 -11.01 0.86
CA ASP A 91 10.77 -12.35 1.40
C ASP A 91 9.53 -12.99 1.98
N ASN A 92 8.63 -12.21 2.61
CA ASN A 92 7.39 -12.72 3.15
C ASN A 92 6.47 -13.29 2.06
N MET A 93 6.40 -12.63 0.89
CA MET A 93 5.47 -12.96 -0.18
C MET A 93 6.12 -13.81 -1.28
N LEU A 94 7.35 -13.50 -1.69
CA LEU A 94 7.99 -14.09 -2.86
C LEU A 94 9.37 -14.68 -2.57
N GLY A 95 9.88 -14.61 -1.33
CA GLY A 95 11.20 -15.13 -0.98
C GLY A 95 11.38 -16.63 -1.23
N TRP A 96 10.29 -17.39 -1.25
CA TRP A 96 10.27 -18.82 -1.55
C TRP A 96 9.82 -19.14 -3.00
N LEU A 97 9.73 -18.13 -3.88
CA LEU A 97 9.21 -18.30 -5.25
C LEU A 97 9.97 -19.35 -6.06
N TYR A 98 11.29 -19.39 -5.94
CA TYR A 98 12.17 -20.33 -6.62
C TYR A 98 13.03 -21.11 -5.64
N THR A 99 13.32 -22.36 -6.00
CA THR A 99 14.35 -23.21 -5.42
C THR A 99 15.43 -23.48 -6.45
N ALA A 100 16.51 -24.15 -6.08
CA ALA A 100 17.57 -24.53 -7.03
C ALA A 100 17.05 -25.36 -8.21
N GLU A 101 15.98 -26.15 -7.99
CA GLU A 101 15.35 -27.02 -8.99
C GLU A 101 14.40 -26.27 -9.92
N THR A 102 13.77 -25.18 -9.42
CA THR A 102 12.72 -24.44 -10.16
C THR A 102 13.21 -23.12 -10.74
N LEU A 103 14.42 -22.69 -10.40
CA LEU A 103 15.03 -21.46 -10.92
C LEU A 103 15.24 -21.57 -12.44
N PRO A 104 14.82 -20.58 -13.26
CA PRO A 104 15.08 -20.56 -14.67
C PRO A 104 16.58 -20.67 -14.99
N GLN A 105 16.93 -21.46 -16.01
CA GLN A 105 18.32 -21.74 -16.34
C GLN A 105 19.13 -20.45 -16.60
N GLY A 106 20.21 -20.27 -15.87
CA GLY A 106 21.11 -19.12 -16.00
C GLY A 106 20.61 -17.85 -15.30
N ALA A 107 19.44 -17.88 -14.68
CA ALA A 107 18.93 -16.78 -13.87
C ALA A 107 19.59 -16.74 -12.48
N LYS A 108 19.49 -15.59 -11.82
CA LYS A 108 19.81 -15.39 -10.40
C LYS A 108 18.53 -14.94 -9.71
N PHE A 109 18.36 -15.36 -8.49
CA PHE A 109 17.24 -14.95 -7.66
C PHE A 109 17.70 -14.82 -6.21
N ASP A 110 17.46 -13.66 -5.61
CA ASP A 110 17.86 -13.35 -4.24
C ASP A 110 16.70 -13.60 -3.28
N GLY A 111 16.45 -14.89 -3.01
CA GLY A 111 15.36 -15.38 -2.19
C GLY A 111 15.81 -16.34 -1.09
N LEU A 112 14.88 -16.70 -0.22
CA LEU A 112 15.15 -17.42 1.04
C LEU A 112 15.65 -18.86 0.85
N ALA A 113 15.36 -19.51 -0.26
CA ALA A 113 15.80 -20.88 -0.52
C ALA A 113 17.31 -20.99 -0.84
N PHE A 114 18.03 -19.87 -1.00
CA PHE A 114 19.41 -19.83 -1.43
C PHE A 114 20.42 -19.50 -0.31
N GLY A 115 19.95 -19.35 0.94
CA GLY A 115 20.78 -19.06 2.09
C GLY A 115 20.27 -19.68 3.39
N ASP A 116 21.01 -19.50 4.48
CA ASP A 116 20.60 -19.89 5.84
C ASP A 116 20.40 -18.63 6.68
N TYR A 117 19.20 -18.07 6.58
CA TYR A 117 18.84 -16.82 7.20
C TYR A 117 18.17 -17.04 8.54
N SER A 118 18.55 -16.25 9.55
CA SER A 118 18.01 -16.38 10.90
C SER A 118 18.16 -15.11 11.72
N ASN A 119 17.28 -14.95 12.70
CA ASN A 119 17.38 -13.93 13.74
C ASN A 119 17.51 -14.59 15.12
N LYS A 120 17.87 -13.81 16.13
CA LYS A 120 17.87 -14.25 17.53
C LYS A 120 16.61 -13.76 18.23
N SER A 121 15.94 -14.69 18.93
CA SER A 121 14.89 -14.31 19.87
C SER A 121 15.49 -13.68 21.14
N PRO A 122 14.71 -12.96 21.96
CA PRO A 122 15.20 -12.33 23.18
C PRO A 122 15.84 -13.30 24.17
N ASP A 123 15.40 -14.56 24.19
CA ASP A 123 16.00 -15.65 25.03
C ASP A 123 17.27 -16.27 24.43
N GLY A 124 17.73 -15.78 23.25
CA GLY A 124 18.96 -16.24 22.57
C GLY A 124 18.78 -17.43 21.63
N ARG A 125 17.56 -17.96 21.46
CA ARG A 125 17.23 -19.02 20.51
C ARG A 125 17.41 -18.51 19.06
N THR A 126 17.86 -19.40 18.18
CA THR A 126 17.94 -19.09 16.74
C THR A 126 16.62 -19.39 16.05
N VAL A 127 16.00 -18.39 15.44
CA VAL A 127 14.79 -18.50 14.64
C VAL A 127 15.18 -18.39 13.16
N LYS A 128 15.00 -19.47 12.43
CA LYS A 128 15.32 -19.52 10.99
C LYS A 128 14.16 -19.01 10.15
N ALA A 129 14.48 -18.45 8.99
CA ALA A 129 13.48 -18.21 7.96
C ALA A 129 12.82 -19.54 7.53
N HIS A 130 11.51 -19.54 7.38
CA HIS A 130 10.75 -20.77 7.11
C HIS A 130 9.49 -20.47 6.31
N VAL A 131 8.97 -21.49 5.63
CA VAL A 131 7.63 -21.43 5.02
C VAL A 131 6.59 -21.57 6.13
N TYR A 132 5.51 -20.80 6.08
CA TYR A 132 4.40 -20.95 7.02
C TYR A 132 3.82 -22.35 6.98
N GLU A 133 3.51 -22.90 8.14
CA GLU A 133 2.86 -24.20 8.31
C GLU A 133 1.64 -24.09 9.21
N GLY A 134 0.63 -24.93 8.96
CA GLY A 134 -0.58 -25.01 9.78
C GLY A 134 -1.87 -25.00 8.98
N PRO A 135 -3.03 -24.84 9.66
CA PRO A 135 -4.32 -24.74 9.00
C PRO A 135 -4.41 -23.51 8.10
N THR A 136 -4.96 -23.65 6.90
CA THR A 136 -5.04 -22.60 5.89
C THR A 136 -5.62 -21.29 6.43
N ASP A 137 -6.72 -21.33 7.17
CA ASP A 137 -7.37 -20.13 7.71
C ASP A 137 -6.54 -19.41 8.79
N VAL A 138 -5.51 -20.07 9.32
CA VAL A 138 -4.57 -19.44 10.24
C VAL A 138 -3.37 -18.87 9.48
N VAL A 139 -2.78 -19.67 8.59
CA VAL A 139 -1.53 -19.28 7.92
C VAL A 139 -1.73 -18.13 6.94
N MET A 140 -2.90 -18.02 6.29
CA MET A 140 -3.18 -16.96 5.33
C MET A 140 -3.31 -15.57 5.97
N GLY A 141 -3.53 -15.51 7.29
CA GLY A 141 -3.54 -14.25 8.06
C GLY A 141 -2.23 -13.94 8.77
N LYS A 142 -1.15 -14.73 8.57
CA LYS A 142 0.13 -14.47 9.26
C LYS A 142 0.93 -13.30 8.63
N PRO A 143 1.78 -12.60 9.42
CA PRO A 143 1.89 -12.67 10.87
C PRO A 143 0.69 -12.01 11.57
N ASN A 144 0.34 -12.52 12.76
CA ASN A 144 -0.74 -11.97 13.59
C ASN A 144 -0.30 -12.01 15.07
N PRO A 145 -0.24 -10.87 15.81
CA PRO A 145 -0.69 -9.54 15.38
C PRO A 145 0.20 -8.90 14.32
N ASP A 146 -0.29 -7.78 13.78
CA ASP A 146 0.43 -6.92 12.87
C ASP A 146 1.79 -6.49 13.44
N PRO A 147 2.89 -6.60 12.66
CA PRO A 147 4.21 -6.16 13.11
C PRO A 147 4.32 -4.64 13.22
N GLY A 148 5.37 -4.15 13.86
CA GLY A 148 5.69 -2.74 13.88
C GLY A 148 6.29 -2.29 12.54
N GLU A 149 5.77 -1.22 11.97
CA GLU A 149 6.14 -0.68 10.65
C GLU A 149 6.65 0.76 10.71
N GLU A 150 6.49 1.42 11.87
CA GLU A 150 6.94 2.79 12.05
C GLU A 150 8.47 2.88 12.07
N TYR A 151 9.00 4.04 11.73
CA TYR A 151 10.43 4.30 11.64
C TYR A 151 11.27 3.76 12.81
N PRO A 152 10.87 3.91 14.09
CA PRO A 152 11.63 3.33 15.20
C PRO A 152 11.61 1.79 15.23
N HIS A 153 10.51 1.15 14.81
CA HIS A 153 10.41 -0.30 14.66
C HIS A 153 11.35 -0.79 13.56
N VAL A 154 11.29 -0.12 12.39
CA VAL A 154 12.19 -0.45 11.28
C VAL A 154 13.66 -0.31 11.69
N ASN A 155 14.03 0.69 12.49
CA ASN A 155 15.38 0.78 13.03
C ASN A 155 15.75 -0.42 13.93
N THR A 156 14.82 -0.88 14.77
CA THR A 156 15.04 -2.10 15.57
C THR A 156 15.24 -3.32 14.67
N GLN A 157 14.44 -3.49 13.65
CA GLN A 157 14.51 -4.60 12.69
C GLN A 157 15.85 -4.60 11.94
N LEU A 158 16.28 -3.43 11.46
CA LEU A 158 17.52 -3.27 10.72
C LEU A 158 18.78 -3.47 11.57
N PHE A 159 18.78 -3.03 12.82
CA PHE A 159 20.00 -2.90 13.63
C PHE A 159 19.99 -3.69 14.95
N GLY A 160 18.91 -4.39 15.28
CA GLY A 160 18.77 -5.12 16.55
C GLY A 160 18.83 -4.23 17.80
N THR A 161 18.73 -2.90 17.65
CA THR A 161 18.94 -1.90 18.70
C THR A 161 17.61 -1.37 19.22
N VAL A 162 17.51 -1.22 20.55
CA VAL A 162 16.46 -0.44 21.21
C VAL A 162 17.16 0.62 22.07
N ASP A 163 17.08 1.87 21.67
CA ASP A 163 17.77 2.98 22.32
C ASP A 163 16.89 4.25 22.30
N PRO A 164 16.59 4.85 23.46
CA PRO A 164 16.87 4.33 24.80
C PRO A 164 16.05 3.07 25.12
N ALA A 165 16.47 2.29 26.12
CA ALA A 165 15.81 1.04 26.47
C ALA A 165 14.30 1.22 26.80
N SER A 166 13.91 2.39 27.29
CA SER A 166 12.50 2.75 27.55
C SER A 166 11.61 2.71 26.29
N ASN A 167 12.18 2.79 25.09
CA ASN A 167 11.41 2.71 23.84
C ASN A 167 10.72 1.35 23.66
N ALA A 168 11.22 0.30 24.33
CA ALA A 168 10.55 -1.01 24.31
C ALA A 168 9.11 -0.97 24.90
N GLU A 169 8.83 -0.03 25.79
CA GLU A 169 7.54 0.08 26.48
C GLU A 169 6.59 1.11 25.82
N LEU A 170 7.06 1.83 24.81
CA LEU A 170 6.36 2.97 24.21
C LEU A 170 5.80 2.64 22.83
N PHE A 171 4.65 3.22 22.49
CA PHE A 171 4.19 3.27 21.09
C PHE A 171 5.12 4.16 20.27
N ALA A 172 5.24 3.90 18.99
CA ALA A 172 6.21 4.56 18.10
C ALA A 172 6.18 6.10 18.18
N GLU A 173 4.99 6.69 18.30
CA GLU A 173 4.83 8.14 18.39
C GLU A 173 5.29 8.72 19.75
N GLN A 174 5.49 7.86 20.75
CA GLN A 174 5.95 8.23 22.10
C GLN A 174 7.44 7.94 22.30
N MET A 175 8.05 7.20 21.36
CA MET A 175 9.47 6.83 21.48
C MET A 175 10.38 8.06 21.44
N HIS A 176 11.52 7.93 22.06
CA HIS A 176 12.49 9.02 22.24
C HIS A 176 13.70 8.84 21.31
N TYR A 177 14.31 9.98 20.98
CA TYR A 177 15.59 10.01 20.27
C TYR A 177 16.64 9.11 20.97
N PRO A 178 17.41 8.31 20.24
CA PRO A 178 17.60 8.31 18.79
C PRO A 178 16.61 7.40 18.00
N TYR A 179 15.46 7.06 18.55
CA TYR A 179 14.42 6.29 17.88
C TYR A 179 14.91 4.92 17.40
N ASN A 180 15.67 4.25 18.25
CA ASN A 180 16.31 2.95 18.03
C ASN A 180 17.36 2.93 16.90
N ALA A 181 17.70 4.09 16.30
CA ALA A 181 18.77 4.19 15.32
C ALA A 181 20.14 4.18 16.02
N PRO A 182 21.10 3.33 15.59
CA PRO A 182 22.45 3.39 16.11
C PRO A 182 23.17 4.65 15.60
N ARG A 183 24.29 5.03 16.27
CA ARG A 183 25.12 6.15 15.83
C ARG A 183 25.67 5.99 14.41
N ASP A 184 26.00 4.75 14.04
CA ASP A 184 26.39 4.39 12.68
C ASP A 184 25.31 3.47 12.10
N ALA A 185 24.44 4.06 11.30
CA ALA A 185 23.35 3.38 10.62
C ALA A 185 23.73 2.97 9.18
N SER A 186 25.00 3.01 8.81
CA SER A 186 25.45 2.71 7.43
C SER A 186 25.40 1.21 7.09
N LYS A 187 25.32 0.32 8.10
CA LYS A 187 25.39 -1.13 7.92
C LYS A 187 24.27 -1.84 8.68
N PRO A 188 23.07 -1.93 8.10
CA PRO A 188 22.01 -2.75 8.65
C PRO A 188 22.46 -4.20 8.79
N THR A 189 22.16 -4.82 9.93
CA THR A 189 22.51 -6.23 10.26
C THR A 189 21.37 -7.19 9.93
N MET A 190 20.14 -6.68 9.75
CA MET A 190 18.92 -7.45 9.47
C MET A 190 18.59 -8.51 10.54
N ASP A 191 19.04 -8.32 11.76
CA ASP A 191 18.95 -9.32 12.84
C ASP A 191 17.98 -8.94 13.96
N GLY A 192 17.23 -7.86 13.80
CA GLY A 192 16.33 -7.34 14.82
C GLY A 192 14.84 -7.66 14.67
N PHE A 193 14.41 -8.35 13.62
CA PHE A 193 12.99 -8.59 13.34
C PHE A 193 12.27 -9.38 14.44
N VAL A 194 12.85 -10.49 14.89
CA VAL A 194 12.27 -11.28 16.00
C VAL A 194 12.22 -10.47 17.28
N LYS A 195 13.27 -9.70 17.57
CA LYS A 195 13.32 -8.83 18.75
C LYS A 195 12.24 -7.74 18.70
N ASP A 196 12.10 -7.07 17.59
CA ASP A 196 11.09 -6.02 17.38
C ASP A 196 9.68 -6.59 17.52
N TYR A 197 9.45 -7.74 16.89
CA TYR A 197 8.14 -8.40 16.92
C TYR A 197 7.73 -8.82 18.33
N HIS A 198 8.66 -9.36 19.14
CA HIS A 198 8.39 -9.67 20.55
C HIS A 198 8.01 -8.42 21.34
N ILE A 199 8.77 -7.34 21.20
CA ILE A 199 8.47 -6.05 21.87
C ILE A 199 7.10 -5.53 21.48
N ASN A 200 6.77 -5.55 20.19
CA ASN A 200 5.48 -5.12 19.69
C ASN A 200 4.33 -6.01 20.20
N PHE A 201 4.54 -7.33 20.20
CA PHE A 201 3.58 -8.30 20.71
C PHE A 201 3.27 -8.07 22.19
N GLU A 202 4.30 -7.96 23.04
CA GLU A 202 4.15 -7.71 24.48
C GLU A 202 3.38 -6.40 24.73
N ARG A 203 3.71 -5.35 24.00
CA ARG A 203 3.03 -4.06 24.11
C ARG A 203 1.54 -4.16 23.74
N LEU A 204 1.21 -4.81 22.63
CA LEU A 204 -0.17 -5.02 22.18
C LEU A 204 -0.97 -5.91 23.14
N HIS A 205 -0.30 -6.86 23.80
CA HIS A 205 -0.90 -7.82 24.73
C HIS A 205 -0.66 -7.48 26.21
N LYS A 206 -0.38 -6.21 26.52
CA LYS A 206 -0.27 -5.68 27.91
C LYS A 206 0.79 -6.41 28.76
N GLY A 207 1.94 -6.67 28.17
CA GLY A 207 3.08 -7.32 28.84
C GLY A 207 3.03 -8.86 28.82
N LYS A 208 2.14 -9.47 28.04
CA LYS A 208 2.17 -10.93 27.81
C LYS A 208 3.23 -11.23 26.75
N GLU A 209 4.24 -12.02 27.11
CA GLU A 209 5.23 -12.53 26.17
C GLU A 209 4.58 -13.46 25.12
N PRO A 210 5.04 -13.41 23.85
CA PRO A 210 4.59 -14.37 22.84
C PRO A 210 5.13 -15.77 23.16
N THR A 211 4.37 -16.79 22.79
CA THR A 211 4.91 -18.16 22.67
C THR A 211 5.96 -18.21 21.56
N ASN A 212 6.77 -19.27 21.51
CA ASN A 212 7.73 -19.44 20.43
C ASN A 212 7.06 -19.40 19.04
N GLU A 213 5.91 -20.06 18.88
CA GLU A 213 5.18 -20.07 17.63
C GLU A 213 4.67 -18.66 17.26
N GLU A 214 4.11 -17.94 18.23
CA GLU A 214 3.64 -16.56 18.02
C GLU A 214 4.81 -15.61 17.69
N GLY A 215 5.99 -15.75 18.31
CA GLY A 215 7.15 -14.90 18.06
C GLY A 215 7.90 -15.25 16.77
N ASP A 216 7.97 -16.55 16.44
CA ASP A 216 8.75 -17.03 15.29
C ASP A 216 8.09 -16.74 13.95
N GLN A 217 6.77 -16.53 13.92
CA GLN A 217 6.02 -16.29 12.68
C GLN A 217 6.52 -15.09 11.87
N ILE A 218 7.21 -14.13 12.50
CA ILE A 218 7.78 -12.98 11.79
C ILE A 218 8.86 -13.37 10.78
N MET A 219 9.53 -14.51 10.99
CA MET A 219 10.53 -15.09 10.08
C MET A 219 9.89 -16.00 9.02
N GLY A 220 8.57 -16.11 9.00
CA GLY A 220 7.83 -16.92 8.06
C GLY A 220 7.54 -16.20 6.75
N GLY A 221 7.34 -16.99 5.69
CA GLY A 221 6.89 -16.51 4.39
C GLY A 221 5.94 -17.50 3.74
N PHE A 222 5.23 -17.05 2.73
CA PHE A 222 4.30 -17.87 1.97
C PHE A 222 5.02 -18.73 0.93
N SER A 223 4.58 -19.98 0.74
CA SER A 223 5.01 -20.76 -0.40
C SER A 223 4.30 -20.33 -1.69
N PRO A 224 4.83 -20.66 -2.87
CA PRO A 224 4.15 -20.38 -4.14
C PRO A 224 2.74 -20.96 -4.25
N GLU A 225 2.49 -22.09 -3.60
CA GLU A 225 1.19 -22.77 -3.58
C GLU A 225 0.16 -22.03 -2.71
N MET A 226 0.62 -21.25 -1.72
CA MET A 226 -0.23 -20.42 -0.87
C MET A 226 -0.65 -19.13 -1.57
N LEU A 227 0.16 -18.64 -2.50
CA LEU A 227 -0.06 -17.42 -3.28
C LEU A 227 -0.10 -17.73 -4.79
N PRO A 228 -1.09 -18.52 -5.24
CA PRO A 228 -1.09 -19.07 -6.60
C PRO A 228 -1.17 -18.00 -7.68
N VAL A 229 -1.85 -16.85 -7.43
CA VAL A 229 -1.98 -15.79 -8.42
C VAL A 229 -0.68 -14.98 -8.53
N LEU A 230 -0.16 -14.45 -7.42
CA LEU A 230 1.10 -13.69 -7.42
C LEU A 230 2.25 -14.54 -7.94
N SER A 231 2.38 -15.78 -7.46
CA SER A 231 3.46 -16.69 -7.85
C SER A 231 3.39 -17.07 -9.33
N THR A 232 2.18 -17.30 -9.88
CA THR A 232 2.01 -17.55 -11.30
C THR A 232 2.41 -16.33 -12.13
N LEU A 233 1.92 -15.14 -11.77
CA LEU A 233 2.28 -13.92 -12.50
C LEU A 233 3.78 -13.62 -12.42
N ALA A 234 4.41 -13.83 -11.25
CA ALA A 234 5.85 -13.67 -11.10
C ALA A 234 6.67 -14.63 -11.96
N ARG A 235 6.21 -15.87 -12.15
CA ARG A 235 6.87 -16.89 -12.96
C ARG A 235 6.59 -16.75 -14.46
N GLU A 236 5.38 -16.37 -14.83
CA GLU A 236 4.95 -16.27 -16.23
C GLU A 236 5.29 -14.91 -16.87
N PHE A 237 5.68 -13.93 -16.08
CA PHE A 237 6.07 -12.60 -16.52
C PHE A 237 7.43 -12.19 -15.91
N ALA A 238 7.57 -10.96 -15.44
CA ALA A 238 8.81 -10.48 -14.85
C ALA A 238 8.65 -10.16 -13.37
N VAL A 239 9.54 -10.71 -12.54
CA VAL A 239 9.63 -10.38 -11.11
C VAL A 239 10.91 -9.60 -10.84
N PHE A 240 10.81 -8.59 -9.95
CA PHE A 240 11.98 -7.84 -9.44
C PHE A 240 12.32 -8.39 -8.05
N ASP A 241 13.56 -8.82 -7.86
CA ASP A 241 14.03 -9.27 -6.55
C ASP A 241 14.82 -8.18 -5.78
N HIS A 242 14.95 -6.98 -6.37
CA HIS A 242 15.57 -5.80 -5.77
C HIS A 242 14.73 -4.53 -5.97
N TRP A 243 13.41 -4.61 -5.66
CA TRP A 243 12.55 -3.44 -5.62
C TRP A 243 12.38 -2.97 -4.18
N TYR A 244 12.73 -1.71 -3.91
CA TYR A 244 12.75 -1.14 -2.56
C TYR A 244 11.63 -0.11 -2.35
N ALA A 245 11.08 -0.07 -1.15
CA ALA A 245 10.24 1.03 -0.69
C ALA A 245 11.05 2.35 -0.67
N GLY A 246 10.36 3.48 -0.75
CA GLY A 246 11.01 4.78 -0.86
C GLY A 246 11.69 5.25 0.44
N VAL A 247 11.18 4.80 1.59
CA VAL A 247 11.63 5.22 2.91
C VAL A 247 11.42 4.08 3.92
N PRO A 248 12.29 3.91 4.93
CA PRO A 248 12.18 2.86 5.94
C PRO A 248 11.11 3.19 6.98
N SER A 249 9.86 3.21 6.56
CA SER A 249 8.70 3.55 7.38
C SER A 249 7.38 3.18 6.69
N GLN A 250 6.30 3.75 7.15
CA GLN A 250 4.90 3.44 6.96
C GLN A 250 4.31 3.82 5.59
N THR A 251 3.08 3.34 5.37
CA THR A 251 2.20 3.49 4.21
C THR A 251 2.20 4.89 3.57
N TYR A 252 1.84 5.95 4.33
CA TYR A 252 1.64 7.27 3.75
C TYR A 252 2.94 7.87 3.21
N CYS A 253 4.03 7.66 3.93
CA CYS A 253 5.36 8.12 3.53
C CYS A 253 5.79 7.45 2.22
N ASN A 254 5.61 6.14 2.10
CA ASN A 254 5.99 5.37 0.94
C ASN A 254 5.09 5.64 -0.27
N ARG A 255 3.77 5.76 -0.08
CA ARG A 255 2.85 6.17 -1.15
C ARG A 255 3.12 7.60 -1.61
N SER A 256 3.55 8.49 -0.70
CA SER A 256 4.00 9.84 -1.08
C SER A 256 5.27 9.78 -1.94
N PHE A 257 6.27 8.98 -1.56
CA PHE A 257 7.46 8.76 -2.38
C PHE A 257 7.14 8.18 -3.75
N PHE A 258 6.19 7.26 -3.83
CA PHE A 258 5.78 6.64 -5.09
C PHE A 258 5.25 7.65 -6.12
N HIS A 259 4.55 8.69 -5.67
CA HIS A 259 3.95 9.68 -6.57
C HIS A 259 4.66 11.03 -6.61
N ALA A 260 5.44 11.38 -5.57
CA ALA A 260 6.06 12.68 -5.46
C ALA A 260 7.59 12.63 -5.25
N SER A 261 8.20 11.46 -5.10
CA SER A 261 9.62 11.27 -4.73
C SER A 261 10.01 11.95 -3.43
N THR A 262 9.06 12.25 -2.56
CA THR A 262 9.28 12.82 -1.23
C THR A 262 8.07 12.53 -0.33
N SER A 263 8.30 12.44 0.97
CA SER A 263 7.25 12.41 2.00
C SER A 263 7.16 13.74 2.77
N HIS A 264 7.62 14.85 2.21
CA HIS A 264 7.66 16.17 2.86
C HIS A 264 8.50 16.20 4.15
N GLY A 265 9.45 15.30 4.29
CA GLY A 265 10.24 15.12 5.50
C GLY A 265 9.54 14.29 6.58
N HIS A 266 8.39 13.68 6.28
CA HIS A 266 7.67 12.81 7.23
C HIS A 266 8.19 11.38 7.18
N VAL A 267 8.22 10.73 8.36
CA VAL A 267 8.49 9.30 8.52
C VAL A 267 7.42 8.59 9.37
N THR A 268 6.26 9.24 9.57
CA THR A 268 5.10 8.64 10.23
C THR A 268 3.82 8.97 9.47
N ASN A 269 2.83 8.08 9.53
CA ASN A 269 1.51 8.32 8.95
C ASN A 269 0.81 9.47 9.67
N LYS A 270 0.93 9.49 11.00
CA LYS A 270 0.31 10.44 11.90
C LYS A 270 1.38 11.18 12.71
N GLY A 271 1.22 12.45 12.96
CA GLY A 271 2.07 13.24 13.84
C GLY A 271 1.25 13.86 14.97
N ALA A 272 1.82 14.81 15.71
CA ALA A 272 1.16 15.51 16.80
C ALA A 272 -0.18 16.17 16.39
N GLY A 273 -0.36 16.51 15.10
CA GLY A 273 -1.60 17.00 14.49
C GLY A 273 -2.47 15.89 13.86
N GLY A 274 -2.21 14.62 14.12
CA GLY A 274 -2.86 13.50 13.45
C GLY A 274 -2.53 13.46 11.95
N TYR A 275 -3.50 13.09 11.13
CA TYR A 275 -3.35 13.03 9.66
C TYR A 275 -3.40 14.39 8.97
N SER A 276 -3.71 15.48 9.70
CA SER A 276 -3.79 16.83 9.14
C SER A 276 -2.49 17.32 8.53
N LYS A 277 -1.34 16.79 8.97
CA LYS A 277 -0.04 17.13 8.39
C LYS A 277 0.04 16.86 6.88
N TRP A 278 -0.68 15.85 6.37
CA TRP A 278 -0.74 15.55 4.94
C TRP A 278 -1.67 16.50 4.20
N LEU A 279 -2.83 16.83 4.80
CA LEU A 279 -3.78 17.77 4.22
C LEU A 279 -3.22 19.20 4.15
N ASP A 280 -2.34 19.55 5.07
CA ASP A 280 -1.75 20.88 5.22
C ASP A 280 -0.27 20.95 4.77
N ALA A 281 0.25 19.87 4.13
CA ALA A 281 1.60 19.82 3.61
C ALA A 281 1.85 20.91 2.57
N GLN A 282 3.12 21.25 2.36
CA GLN A 282 3.49 22.19 1.30
C GLN A 282 3.09 21.63 -0.06
N PRO A 283 2.47 22.44 -0.93
CA PRO A 283 2.12 22.02 -2.28
C PRO A 283 3.36 21.54 -3.04
N THR A 284 3.46 20.25 -3.27
CA THR A 284 4.57 19.61 -3.97
C THR A 284 4.03 18.88 -5.20
N PRO A 285 4.61 19.11 -6.39
CA PRO A 285 4.14 18.44 -7.59
C PRO A 285 4.27 16.93 -7.49
N THR A 286 3.24 16.23 -7.97
CA THR A 286 3.23 14.78 -8.12
C THR A 286 3.38 14.39 -9.59
N VAL A 287 3.58 13.11 -9.85
CA VAL A 287 3.53 12.56 -11.22
C VAL A 287 2.21 12.89 -11.92
N PHE A 288 1.08 12.89 -11.18
CA PHE A 288 -0.23 13.25 -11.73
C PHE A 288 -0.27 14.70 -12.26
N ASN A 289 0.37 15.64 -11.55
CA ASN A 289 0.46 17.03 -12.03
C ASN A 289 1.29 17.11 -13.30
N ARG A 290 2.36 16.33 -13.42
CA ARG A 290 3.19 16.31 -14.64
C ARG A 290 2.49 15.66 -15.83
N LEU A 291 1.71 14.60 -15.60
CA LEU A 291 0.87 14.00 -16.62
C LEU A 291 -0.19 15.01 -17.13
N GLU A 292 -0.87 15.70 -16.22
CA GLU A 292 -1.84 16.75 -16.57
C GLU A 292 -1.20 17.89 -17.38
N GLU A 293 -0.03 18.37 -16.99
CA GLU A 293 0.73 19.41 -17.73
C GLU A 293 1.14 18.94 -19.13
N ALA A 294 1.37 17.64 -19.31
CA ALA A 294 1.72 17.04 -20.59
C ALA A 294 0.49 16.71 -21.46
N GLY A 295 -0.74 16.94 -20.97
CA GLY A 295 -1.97 16.59 -21.66
C GLY A 295 -2.26 15.08 -21.69
N LEU A 296 -1.61 14.31 -20.80
CA LEU A 296 -1.83 12.88 -20.65
C LEU A 296 -2.98 12.60 -19.67
N THR A 297 -3.60 11.46 -19.86
CA THR A 297 -4.70 11.02 -19.01
C THR A 297 -4.21 10.22 -17.83
N TRP A 298 -4.84 10.41 -16.66
CA TRP A 298 -4.56 9.63 -15.48
C TRP A 298 -5.82 9.43 -14.65
N ARG A 299 -5.85 8.35 -13.85
CA ARG A 299 -6.95 8.08 -12.93
C ARG A 299 -6.46 7.27 -11.74
N VAL A 300 -6.96 7.63 -10.55
CA VAL A 300 -6.87 6.82 -9.34
C VAL A 300 -8.20 6.09 -9.19
N TYR A 301 -8.13 4.76 -9.17
CA TYR A 301 -9.27 3.90 -8.90
C TYR A 301 -9.18 3.40 -7.47
N PHE A 302 -10.28 3.45 -6.74
CA PHE A 302 -10.37 2.97 -5.38
C PHE A 302 -11.71 2.24 -5.15
N ASP A 303 -11.75 1.37 -4.15
CA ASP A 303 -12.94 0.58 -3.87
C ASP A 303 -14.08 1.47 -3.33
N GLU A 304 -15.33 1.12 -3.65
CA GLU A 304 -16.52 1.81 -3.19
C GLU A 304 -16.61 1.90 -1.65
N LEU A 305 -16.12 0.87 -0.95
CA LEU A 305 -16.09 0.82 0.52
C LEU A 305 -14.90 1.58 1.13
N GLN A 306 -13.98 2.07 0.32
CA GLN A 306 -12.82 2.85 0.81
C GLN A 306 -13.22 4.26 1.26
N LEU A 307 -14.39 4.76 0.90
CA LEU A 307 -14.98 6.07 1.21
C LEU A 307 -14.22 7.24 0.58
N ILE A 308 -12.90 7.27 0.65
CA ILE A 308 -12.01 8.31 0.09
C ILE A 308 -10.74 7.67 -0.46
N SER A 309 -10.15 8.29 -1.48
CA SER A 309 -8.84 7.89 -1.98
C SER A 309 -7.74 8.32 -1.01
N LEU A 310 -6.89 7.37 -0.60
CA LEU A 310 -5.71 7.65 0.22
C LEU A 310 -4.70 8.52 -0.54
N THR A 311 -4.45 8.25 -1.82
CA THR A 311 -3.61 9.09 -2.69
C THR A 311 -4.14 10.52 -2.79
N GLY A 312 -5.47 10.66 -2.94
CA GLY A 312 -6.10 11.98 -2.95
C GLY A 312 -5.89 12.74 -1.64
N MET A 313 -5.93 12.05 -0.50
CA MET A 313 -5.72 12.62 0.82
C MET A 313 -4.25 13.01 1.07
N ILE A 314 -3.31 12.09 0.80
CA ILE A 314 -1.87 12.33 0.99
C ILE A 314 -1.40 13.54 0.17
N HIS A 315 -1.91 13.68 -1.05
CA HIS A 315 -1.54 14.76 -1.95
C HIS A 315 -2.62 15.84 -2.09
N ALA A 316 -3.48 16.02 -1.06
CA ALA A 316 -4.56 17.00 -1.06
C ALA A 316 -4.14 18.42 -1.50
N PRO A 317 -2.99 18.96 -1.06
CA PRO A 317 -2.57 20.31 -1.46
C PRO A 317 -2.51 20.55 -2.96
N VAL A 318 -2.30 19.50 -3.78
CA VAL A 318 -2.19 19.61 -5.24
C VAL A 318 -3.24 18.80 -6.01
N LEU A 319 -3.93 17.84 -5.35
CA LEU A 319 -4.93 16.98 -6.00
C LEU A 319 -6.38 17.25 -5.57
N GLU A 320 -6.63 18.02 -4.50
CA GLU A 320 -7.98 18.30 -4.00
C GLU A 320 -8.94 18.82 -5.10
N LYS A 321 -8.43 19.64 -6.00
CA LYS A 321 -9.21 20.19 -7.14
C LYS A 321 -9.77 19.13 -8.09
N TYR A 322 -9.23 17.92 -8.08
CA TYR A 322 -9.66 16.83 -8.94
C TYR A 322 -10.62 15.84 -8.26
N TRP A 323 -10.85 15.91 -6.94
CA TRP A 323 -11.63 14.91 -6.20
C TRP A 323 -13.07 14.72 -6.70
N ALA A 324 -13.65 15.74 -7.30
CA ALA A 324 -15.00 15.69 -7.86
C ALA A 324 -15.01 15.48 -9.38
N THR A 325 -13.86 15.11 -9.95
CA THR A 325 -13.73 14.86 -11.40
C THR A 325 -13.54 13.36 -11.66
N GLU A 326 -13.51 12.99 -12.93
CA GLU A 326 -13.21 11.63 -13.39
C GLU A 326 -11.80 11.11 -13.03
N ARG A 327 -10.92 11.98 -12.49
CA ARG A 327 -9.56 11.59 -12.08
C ARG A 327 -9.56 10.67 -10.88
N PHE A 328 -10.63 10.68 -10.09
CA PHE A 328 -10.85 9.76 -8.98
C PHE A 328 -12.15 8.99 -9.24
N ALA A 329 -12.06 7.69 -9.40
CA ALA A 329 -13.17 6.83 -9.74
C ALA A 329 -13.18 5.55 -8.91
N TYR A 330 -14.32 4.89 -8.87
CA TYR A 330 -14.47 3.61 -8.19
C TYR A 330 -13.96 2.44 -9.03
N MET A 331 -13.69 1.30 -8.39
CA MET A 331 -13.24 0.07 -9.07
C MET A 331 -14.22 -0.42 -10.13
N SER A 332 -15.52 -0.20 -9.97
CA SER A 332 -16.52 -0.46 -11.02
C SER A 332 -16.21 0.27 -12.34
N GLN A 333 -15.67 1.50 -12.26
CA GLN A 333 -15.22 2.23 -13.45
C GLN A 333 -13.93 1.65 -14.03
N TYR A 334 -12.99 1.15 -13.20
CA TYR A 334 -11.81 0.45 -13.69
C TYR A 334 -12.16 -0.73 -14.59
N TYR A 335 -13.05 -1.61 -14.11
CA TYR A 335 -13.48 -2.77 -14.88
C TYR A 335 -14.19 -2.40 -16.18
N LYS A 336 -14.95 -1.30 -16.16
CA LYS A 336 -15.55 -0.77 -17.36
C LYS A 336 -14.51 -0.23 -18.34
N ASP A 337 -13.59 0.60 -17.87
CA ASP A 337 -12.53 1.20 -18.68
C ASP A 337 -11.63 0.14 -19.33
N ALA A 338 -11.24 -0.89 -18.56
CA ALA A 338 -10.49 -2.01 -19.09
C ALA A 338 -11.23 -2.75 -20.20
N ARG A 339 -12.52 -3.08 -19.98
CA ARG A 339 -13.36 -3.78 -20.97
C ARG A 339 -13.58 -2.96 -22.24
N GLU A 340 -13.79 -1.65 -22.10
CA GLU A 340 -14.11 -0.74 -23.21
C GLU A 340 -12.87 -0.17 -23.92
N GLY A 341 -11.66 -0.47 -23.42
CA GLY A 341 -10.40 0.04 -23.98
C GLY A 341 -10.17 1.52 -23.71
N THR A 342 -10.63 2.02 -22.57
CA THR A 342 -10.58 3.44 -22.19
C THR A 342 -9.74 3.68 -20.92
N LEU A 343 -8.83 2.73 -20.59
CA LEU A 343 -7.86 2.98 -19.51
C LEU A 343 -7.02 4.22 -19.82
N PRO A 344 -6.71 5.07 -18.83
CA PRO A 344 -5.87 6.23 -19.04
C PRO A 344 -4.41 5.83 -19.33
N ASP A 345 -3.57 6.80 -19.72
CA ASP A 345 -2.12 6.58 -19.89
C ASP A 345 -1.47 6.09 -18.60
N TYR A 346 -1.96 6.58 -17.44
CA TYR A 346 -1.54 6.11 -16.11
C TYR A 346 -2.74 5.86 -15.20
N ALA A 347 -2.88 4.63 -14.74
CA ALA A 347 -3.88 4.19 -13.78
C ALA A 347 -3.23 3.75 -12.47
N PHE A 348 -3.73 4.18 -11.34
CA PHE A 348 -3.31 3.73 -10.03
C PHE A 348 -4.49 3.14 -9.29
N ILE A 349 -4.35 1.91 -8.79
CA ILE A 349 -5.38 1.16 -8.08
C ILE A 349 -5.05 1.11 -6.60
N GLU A 350 -5.95 1.61 -5.79
CA GLU A 350 -5.96 1.49 -4.34
C GLU A 350 -6.88 0.32 -3.94
N PRO A 351 -6.37 -0.69 -3.25
CA PRO A 351 -7.20 -1.75 -2.66
C PRO A 351 -8.06 -1.20 -1.50
N ARG A 352 -8.89 -2.04 -0.92
CA ARG A 352 -9.60 -1.72 0.32
C ARG A 352 -8.65 -1.80 1.50
N MET A 353 -8.47 -0.66 2.16
CA MET A 353 -7.55 -0.47 3.28
C MET A 353 -8.27 -0.07 4.58
N VAL A 354 -9.61 0.00 4.59
CA VAL A 354 -10.41 0.43 5.74
C VAL A 354 -11.41 -0.62 6.17
N TYR A 355 -12.21 -1.16 5.24
CA TYR A 355 -13.23 -2.17 5.50
C TYR A 355 -13.02 -3.39 4.60
N ASN A 356 -13.23 -4.59 5.14
CA ASN A 356 -13.09 -5.84 4.37
C ASN A 356 -11.83 -5.87 3.51
N HIS A 357 -10.68 -5.70 4.13
CA HIS A 357 -9.38 -5.53 3.48
C HIS A 357 -9.13 -6.54 2.35
N ASN A 358 -8.60 -6.05 1.22
CA ASN A 358 -8.08 -6.87 0.13
C ASN A 358 -6.71 -6.37 -0.37
N ASP A 359 -5.96 -5.74 0.53
CA ASP A 359 -4.70 -5.06 0.33
C ASP A 359 -3.47 -5.89 0.73
N PHE A 360 -3.64 -7.11 1.23
CA PHE A 360 -2.62 -8.01 1.80
C PHE A 360 -2.13 -7.63 3.20
N HIS A 361 -2.56 -6.53 3.78
CA HIS A 361 -2.12 -6.09 5.10
C HIS A 361 -2.26 -7.20 6.15
N PRO A 362 -1.27 -7.41 7.06
CA PRO A 362 -1.44 -8.31 8.20
C PRO A 362 -2.63 -7.91 9.08
N PRO A 363 -3.27 -8.85 9.78
CA PRO A 363 -4.43 -8.55 10.63
C PRO A 363 -4.09 -7.57 11.75
N PHE A 364 -4.85 -6.47 11.86
CA PHE A 364 -4.70 -5.50 12.94
C PHE A 364 -6.06 -5.04 13.48
N GLY A 365 -6.05 -4.51 14.71
CA GLY A 365 -7.24 -3.93 15.34
C GLY A 365 -8.24 -4.97 15.87
N ALA A 366 -9.45 -4.52 16.14
CA ALA A 366 -10.56 -5.33 16.63
C ALA A 366 -11.69 -5.37 15.60
N LEU A 367 -12.28 -6.56 15.40
CA LEU A 367 -13.48 -6.73 14.57
C LEU A 367 -14.57 -5.74 14.99
N ARG A 368 -14.98 -4.90 14.06
CA ARG A 368 -16.17 -4.05 14.19
C ARG A 368 -17.04 -4.26 12.98
N GLU A 369 -18.28 -4.56 13.20
CA GLU A 369 -19.28 -4.61 12.15
C GLU A 369 -19.89 -3.22 11.98
N SER A 370 -19.99 -2.76 10.76
CA SER A 370 -20.66 -1.54 10.35
C SER A 370 -21.65 -1.85 9.24
N VAL A 371 -22.67 -1.05 9.06
CA VAL A 371 -23.60 -1.16 7.94
C VAL A 371 -23.38 0.04 7.03
N ILE A 372 -22.96 -0.20 5.80
CA ILE A 372 -22.76 0.83 4.78
C ILE A 372 -23.68 0.50 3.61
N ASP A 373 -24.54 1.42 3.24
CA ASP A 373 -25.52 1.29 2.14
C ASP A 373 -26.38 0.00 2.22
N GLY A 374 -26.67 -0.46 3.46
CA GLY A 374 -27.46 -1.66 3.72
C GLY A 374 -26.67 -2.97 3.76
N GLU A 375 -25.39 -2.95 3.46
CA GLU A 375 -24.49 -4.10 3.53
C GLU A 375 -23.72 -4.10 4.85
N VAL A 376 -23.56 -5.30 5.44
CA VAL A 376 -22.72 -5.48 6.63
C VAL A 376 -21.27 -5.56 6.18
N VAL A 377 -20.45 -4.64 6.65
CA VAL A 377 -19.01 -4.63 6.40
C VAL A 377 -18.26 -4.82 7.71
N VAL A 378 -17.12 -5.49 7.66
CA VAL A 378 -16.27 -5.72 8.82
C VAL A 378 -15.09 -4.77 8.74
N ASP A 379 -14.93 -3.96 9.78
CA ASP A 379 -13.83 -3.01 9.91
C ASP A 379 -12.53 -3.78 10.23
N SER A 380 -11.55 -3.56 9.42
CA SER A 380 -10.11 -3.83 9.43
C SER A 380 -9.50 -4.94 10.31
N ALA A 381 -10.27 -5.74 11.04
CA ALA A 381 -9.70 -6.62 12.04
C ALA A 381 -9.18 -7.95 11.51
N VAL A 382 -9.72 -8.45 10.42
CA VAL A 382 -9.28 -9.71 9.81
C VAL A 382 -8.89 -9.44 8.38
N SER A 383 -7.58 -9.41 8.14
CA SER A 383 -6.99 -9.35 6.82
C SER A 383 -6.47 -10.73 6.45
N ASP A 384 -6.57 -11.10 5.19
CA ASP A 384 -6.16 -12.40 4.67
C ASP A 384 -5.61 -12.21 3.26
N VAL A 385 -4.44 -12.76 2.99
CA VAL A 385 -3.77 -12.59 1.69
C VAL A 385 -4.61 -13.11 0.51
N ARG A 386 -5.55 -14.04 0.76
CA ARG A 386 -6.46 -14.57 -0.29
C ARG A 386 -7.36 -13.49 -0.89
N ALA A 387 -7.76 -12.49 -0.10
CA ALA A 387 -8.56 -11.37 -0.62
C ALA A 387 -7.73 -10.47 -1.56
N GLY A 388 -6.45 -10.26 -1.25
CA GLY A 388 -5.51 -9.58 -2.13
C GLY A 388 -5.21 -10.36 -3.41
N GLU A 389 -5.01 -11.69 -3.31
CA GLU A 389 -4.87 -12.60 -4.45
C GLU A 389 -6.07 -12.50 -5.40
N ALA A 390 -7.29 -12.47 -4.85
CA ALA A 390 -8.51 -12.31 -5.64
C ALA A 390 -8.55 -10.95 -6.36
N LEU A 391 -8.16 -9.87 -5.70
CA LEU A 391 -8.07 -8.54 -6.33
C LEU A 391 -7.06 -8.54 -7.48
N VAL A 392 -5.88 -9.10 -7.27
CA VAL A 392 -4.84 -9.21 -8.32
C VAL A 392 -5.36 -10.00 -9.51
N HIS A 393 -6.03 -11.14 -9.25
CA HIS A 393 -6.67 -11.96 -10.29
C HIS A 393 -7.67 -11.14 -11.12
N ASP A 394 -8.57 -10.41 -10.47
CA ASP A 394 -9.62 -9.64 -11.16
C ASP A 394 -9.04 -8.47 -11.97
N VAL A 395 -8.05 -7.76 -11.40
CA VAL A 395 -7.34 -6.68 -12.10
C VAL A 395 -6.59 -7.21 -13.33
N TYR A 396 -5.87 -8.32 -13.19
CA TYR A 396 -5.18 -8.97 -14.30
C TYR A 396 -6.14 -9.44 -15.40
N ASN A 397 -7.22 -10.12 -15.02
CA ASN A 397 -8.18 -10.62 -16.00
C ASN A 397 -8.93 -9.51 -16.73
N ALA A 398 -9.22 -8.38 -16.07
CA ALA A 398 -9.80 -7.23 -16.73
C ALA A 398 -8.92 -6.72 -17.90
N ILE A 399 -7.61 -6.68 -17.72
CA ILE A 399 -6.65 -6.32 -18.78
C ILE A 399 -6.53 -7.45 -19.81
N LYS A 400 -6.34 -8.69 -19.35
CA LYS A 400 -6.13 -9.86 -20.23
C LYS A 400 -7.27 -10.04 -21.23
N HIS A 401 -8.51 -9.84 -20.80
CA HIS A 401 -9.69 -10.02 -21.63
C HIS A 401 -10.13 -8.73 -22.37
N SER A 402 -9.35 -7.65 -22.26
CA SER A 402 -9.59 -6.44 -23.06
C SER A 402 -9.16 -6.68 -24.50
N ALA A 403 -10.14 -6.92 -25.36
CA ALA A 403 -9.93 -7.32 -26.75
C ALA A 403 -10.30 -6.21 -27.76
N THR A 404 -10.27 -4.94 -27.33
CA THR A 404 -10.57 -3.83 -28.24
C THR A 404 -9.36 -3.49 -29.10
N ASP A 405 -9.53 -3.40 -30.41
CA ASP A 405 -8.48 -2.93 -31.33
C ASP A 405 -8.17 -1.43 -31.20
N LYS A 406 -8.99 -0.70 -30.45
CA LYS A 406 -8.85 0.74 -30.24
C LYS A 406 -8.69 1.03 -28.77
N GLY A 407 -7.70 1.84 -28.42
CA GLY A 407 -7.40 2.23 -27.05
C GLY A 407 -6.63 1.15 -26.27
N SER A 408 -6.85 1.07 -24.96
CA SER A 408 -6.15 0.14 -24.10
C SER A 408 -6.59 -1.31 -24.30
N ASN A 409 -5.63 -2.24 -24.29
CA ASN A 409 -5.91 -3.67 -24.40
C ASN A 409 -4.71 -4.49 -23.84
N ALA A 410 -4.82 -5.80 -23.86
CA ALA A 410 -3.80 -6.71 -23.34
C ALA A 410 -2.42 -6.55 -24.01
N LEU A 411 -2.33 -6.04 -25.25
CA LEU A 411 -1.09 -5.89 -25.99
C LEU A 411 -0.37 -4.56 -25.77
N ASN A 412 -1.03 -3.55 -25.18
CA ASN A 412 -0.43 -2.24 -24.99
C ASN A 412 -0.51 -1.73 -23.53
N THR A 413 -0.89 -2.61 -22.59
CA THR A 413 -0.98 -2.29 -21.18
C THR A 413 0.09 -3.03 -20.40
N LEU A 414 0.81 -2.32 -19.53
CA LEU A 414 1.67 -2.85 -18.48
C LEU A 414 0.90 -2.81 -17.17
N LEU A 415 0.76 -3.95 -16.50
CA LEU A 415 0.35 -4.02 -15.10
C LEU A 415 1.59 -4.19 -14.22
N LEU A 416 1.80 -3.25 -13.32
CA LEU A 416 2.78 -3.34 -12.23
C LEU A 416 2.03 -3.63 -10.93
N ILE A 417 2.33 -4.77 -10.32
CA ILE A 417 1.84 -5.14 -8.99
C ILE A 417 3.00 -4.91 -8.03
N THR A 418 2.82 -4.07 -7.03
CA THR A 418 3.83 -3.78 -6.01
C THR A 418 3.18 -3.50 -4.66
N PHE A 419 3.99 -3.23 -3.64
CA PHE A 419 3.55 -2.93 -2.29
C PHE A 419 4.16 -1.61 -1.84
N ASP A 420 3.53 -0.95 -0.90
CA ASP A 420 3.98 0.34 -0.42
C ASP A 420 5.21 0.23 0.49
N GLU A 421 5.21 -0.71 1.44
CA GLU A 421 6.31 -0.97 2.36
C GLU A 421 6.26 -2.41 2.89
N HIS A 422 7.25 -2.81 3.71
CA HIS A 422 7.46 -4.19 4.14
C HIS A 422 6.57 -4.66 5.29
N GLY A 423 5.80 -3.77 5.94
CA GLY A 423 4.89 -4.10 7.05
C GLY A 423 5.58 -4.74 8.26
N GLY A 424 6.84 -4.40 8.53
CA GLY A 424 7.60 -5.04 9.60
C GLY A 424 7.92 -6.51 9.37
N THR A 425 7.49 -7.14 8.27
CA THR A 425 7.77 -8.54 7.95
C THR A 425 9.21 -8.73 7.50
N TYR A 426 9.79 -9.90 7.79
CA TYR A 426 11.20 -10.19 7.56
C TYR A 426 11.60 -10.05 6.10
N ASP A 427 12.75 -9.42 5.87
CA ASP A 427 13.52 -9.48 4.62
C ASP A 427 15.00 -9.64 4.96
N HIS A 428 15.72 -10.49 4.21
CA HIS A 428 17.13 -10.75 4.49
C HIS A 428 18.08 -9.73 3.84
N VAL A 429 17.60 -8.93 2.88
CA VAL A 429 18.43 -7.98 2.14
C VAL A 429 18.36 -6.60 2.79
N ALA A 430 19.53 -6.08 3.13
CA ALA A 430 19.65 -4.73 3.67
C ALA A 430 19.26 -3.67 2.65
N PRO A 431 18.46 -2.66 3.04
CA PRO A 431 18.13 -1.57 2.13
C PRO A 431 19.36 -0.76 1.75
N PRO A 432 19.50 -0.35 0.47
CA PRO A 432 20.65 0.42 0.00
C PRO A 432 20.59 1.87 0.49
N SER A 433 21.74 2.55 0.41
CA SER A 433 21.81 4.00 0.61
C SER A 433 21.08 4.73 -0.51
N ALA A 434 20.53 5.90 -0.19
CA ALA A 434 19.80 6.74 -1.14
C ALA A 434 20.35 8.18 -1.17
N THR A 435 20.13 8.86 -2.27
CA THR A 435 20.34 10.33 -2.32
C THR A 435 19.08 10.99 -1.75
N PRO A 436 19.21 11.80 -0.67
CA PRO A 436 18.07 12.51 -0.12
C PRO A 436 17.36 13.37 -1.17
N PRO A 437 16.01 13.42 -1.18
CA PRO A 437 15.27 14.29 -2.10
C PRO A 437 15.66 15.77 -1.97
N HIS A 438 16.01 16.17 -0.75
CA HIS A 438 16.41 17.54 -0.40
C HIS A 438 17.75 17.54 0.33
N PRO A 439 18.88 17.38 -0.37
CA PRO A 439 20.18 17.12 0.27
C PRO A 439 20.71 18.28 1.12
N ASN A 440 20.15 19.49 0.96
CA ASN A 440 20.57 20.69 1.69
C ASN A 440 19.60 21.09 2.81
N THR A 441 18.61 20.28 3.12
CA THR A 441 17.63 20.58 4.18
C THR A 441 18.08 20.00 5.52
N GLN A 442 17.44 20.49 6.60
CA GLN A 442 17.58 19.87 7.91
C GLN A 442 17.01 18.43 7.90
N PRO A 443 17.44 17.56 8.81
CA PRO A 443 16.82 16.27 9.00
C PRO A 443 15.30 16.41 9.13
N GLY A 444 14.58 15.43 8.59
CA GLY A 444 13.14 15.39 8.68
C GLY A 444 12.64 14.91 10.06
N GLU A 445 11.43 14.43 10.06
CA GLU A 445 10.78 13.88 11.25
C GLU A 445 11.65 12.80 11.89
N MET A 446 11.67 12.71 13.22
CA MET A 446 12.50 11.80 14.01
C MET A 446 14.02 11.87 13.69
N GLY A 447 14.48 12.94 13.05
CA GLY A 447 15.90 13.15 12.72
C GLY A 447 16.42 12.34 11.53
N PHE A 448 15.53 11.73 10.75
CA PHE A 448 15.93 10.96 9.58
C PHE A 448 16.38 11.87 8.43
N THR A 449 17.47 11.49 7.75
CA THR A 449 18.10 12.27 6.69
C THR A 449 17.75 11.81 5.28
N PHE A 450 16.89 10.81 5.14
CA PHE A 450 16.45 10.24 3.85
C PHE A 450 17.59 9.71 2.98
N ASP A 451 18.64 9.23 3.61
CA ASP A 451 19.87 8.72 2.99
C ASP A 451 19.89 7.19 2.82
N ARG A 452 18.76 6.54 3.06
CA ARG A 452 18.54 5.10 2.87
C ARG A 452 17.11 4.84 2.39
N LEU A 453 16.96 3.89 1.47
CA LEU A 453 15.66 3.38 1.04
C LEU A 453 14.99 2.56 2.17
N GLY A 454 13.72 2.23 1.99
CA GLY A 454 13.04 1.21 2.77
C GLY A 454 13.47 -0.20 2.36
N LEU A 455 12.91 -1.22 2.99
CA LEU A 455 13.17 -2.61 2.68
C LEU A 455 12.57 -3.01 1.32
N ARG A 456 12.95 -4.21 0.85
CA ARG A 456 12.38 -4.75 -0.38
C ARG A 456 10.89 -5.03 -0.21
N VAL A 457 10.16 -4.78 -1.29
CA VAL A 457 8.75 -5.14 -1.44
C VAL A 457 8.55 -5.95 -2.72
N PRO A 458 7.52 -6.80 -2.81
CA PRO A 458 7.21 -7.50 -4.05
C PRO A 458 6.98 -6.52 -5.20
N ALA A 459 7.51 -6.85 -6.38
CA ALA A 459 7.19 -6.14 -7.61
C ALA A 459 7.16 -7.10 -8.79
N ILE A 460 6.06 -7.06 -9.56
CA ILE A 460 5.81 -7.93 -10.71
C ILE A 460 5.35 -7.07 -11.88
N ALA A 461 6.03 -7.18 -13.02
CA ALA A 461 5.64 -6.49 -14.24
C ALA A 461 5.01 -7.47 -15.24
N VAL A 462 3.72 -7.28 -15.48
CA VAL A 462 2.91 -8.11 -16.39
C VAL A 462 2.64 -7.36 -17.67
N SER A 463 3.13 -7.88 -18.79
CA SER A 463 2.95 -7.27 -20.11
C SER A 463 3.08 -8.34 -21.20
N ALA A 464 2.44 -8.14 -22.33
CA ALA A 464 2.60 -9.00 -23.51
C ALA A 464 4.07 -9.06 -24.01
N TYR A 465 4.93 -8.17 -23.53
CA TYR A 465 6.35 -8.09 -23.92
C TYR A 465 7.32 -8.59 -22.84
N THR A 466 6.82 -9.00 -21.67
CA THR A 466 7.64 -9.68 -20.68
C THR A 466 7.69 -11.18 -20.99
N ARG A 467 8.88 -11.76 -20.84
CA ARG A 467 9.09 -13.20 -21.08
C ARG A 467 8.88 -13.96 -19.78
N ALA A 468 8.26 -15.13 -19.84
CA ALA A 468 8.17 -16.04 -18.70
C ALA A 468 9.55 -16.34 -18.11
N GLY A 469 9.62 -16.42 -16.78
CA GLY A 469 10.86 -16.67 -16.05
C GLY A 469 11.86 -15.50 -16.07
N THR A 470 11.41 -14.27 -16.35
CA THR A 470 12.28 -13.08 -16.27
C THR A 470 12.43 -12.66 -14.81
N ILE A 471 13.69 -12.59 -14.34
CA ILE A 471 14.04 -12.06 -13.03
C ILE A 471 14.89 -10.81 -13.25
N ILE A 472 14.48 -9.69 -12.70
CA ILE A 472 15.17 -8.40 -12.81
C ILE A 472 15.90 -8.15 -11.48
N ASN A 473 17.24 -8.24 -11.53
CA ASN A 473 18.11 -8.08 -10.38
C ASN A 473 18.65 -6.64 -10.25
N ASP A 474 18.24 -5.73 -11.12
CA ASP A 474 18.63 -4.32 -11.01
C ASP A 474 17.92 -3.67 -9.81
N GLU A 475 18.66 -2.80 -9.11
CA GLU A 475 18.10 -2.00 -8.02
C GLU A 475 17.05 -1.04 -8.55
N MET A 476 15.82 -1.23 -8.09
CA MET A 476 14.66 -0.40 -8.39
C MET A 476 14.01 0.07 -7.08
N HIS A 477 13.27 1.14 -7.14
CA HIS A 477 12.50 1.65 -6.00
C HIS A 477 11.25 2.40 -6.48
N HIS A 478 10.43 2.85 -5.58
CA HIS A 478 9.16 3.54 -5.89
C HIS A 478 9.31 4.68 -6.91
N GLY A 479 10.38 5.47 -6.84
CA GLY A 479 10.66 6.52 -7.82
C GLY A 479 10.95 6.01 -9.23
N SER A 480 11.19 4.71 -9.43
CA SER A 480 11.44 4.12 -10.76
C SER A 480 10.22 4.24 -11.67
N VAL A 481 9.00 4.24 -11.12
CA VAL A 481 7.77 4.45 -11.90
C VAL A 481 7.71 5.87 -12.45
N ILE A 482 8.03 6.86 -11.63
CA ILE A 482 8.11 8.27 -12.06
C ILE A 482 9.15 8.43 -13.16
N SER A 483 10.33 7.81 -13.00
CA SER A 483 11.40 7.82 -14.00
C SER A 483 10.96 7.18 -15.32
N THR A 484 10.21 6.07 -15.26
CA THR A 484 9.67 5.38 -16.43
C THR A 484 8.68 6.27 -17.18
N LEU A 485 7.70 6.82 -16.50
CA LEU A 485 6.73 7.75 -17.08
C LEU A 485 7.42 9.00 -17.67
N SER A 486 8.40 9.54 -16.95
CA SER A 486 9.14 10.72 -17.41
C SER A 486 9.94 10.44 -18.68
N ARG A 487 10.59 9.28 -18.79
CA ARG A 487 11.32 8.87 -20.00
C ARG A 487 10.39 8.56 -21.17
N GLN A 488 9.28 7.87 -20.90
CA GLN A 488 8.32 7.49 -21.94
C GLN A 488 7.62 8.71 -22.55
N HIS A 489 7.25 9.69 -21.74
CA HIS A 489 6.42 10.82 -22.14
C HIS A 489 7.13 12.17 -22.13
N GLY A 490 8.41 12.22 -21.79
CA GLY A 490 9.18 13.47 -21.73
C GLY A 490 8.65 14.43 -20.65
N LEU A 491 8.19 13.91 -19.51
CA LEU A 491 7.63 14.73 -18.45
C LEU A 491 8.70 15.64 -17.83
N LYS A 492 8.27 16.81 -17.39
CA LYS A 492 9.14 17.71 -16.61
C LYS A 492 9.53 17.07 -15.28
N PRO A 493 10.73 17.34 -14.76
CA PRO A 493 11.12 16.89 -13.43
C PRO A 493 10.12 17.34 -12.34
N LEU A 494 10.06 16.58 -11.25
CA LEU A 494 9.27 17.00 -10.09
C LEU A 494 9.87 18.20 -9.37
N ASN A 495 11.20 18.40 -9.50
CA ASN A 495 11.97 19.47 -8.84
C ASN A 495 11.83 19.43 -7.30
N GLN A 496 12.02 18.22 -6.75
CA GLN A 496 12.02 18.00 -5.31
C GLN A 496 13.35 18.38 -4.67
#